data_704105505e46ca7e475209dd23d94ecc
#
_entry.id   704105505e46ca7e475209dd23d94ecc
#
_cell.length_a   1.000
_cell.length_b   1.000
_cell.length_c   1.000
_cell.angle_alpha   90.00
_cell.angle_beta   90.00
_cell.angle_gamma   90.00
#
_symmetry.space_group_name_H-M   'P 1'
#
loop_
_entity.id
_entity.type
_entity.pdbx_description
1 polymer ?
#
loop_
_entity_poly.entity_id
_entity_poly.type
_entity_poly.pdbx_seq_one_letter_code
_entity_poly.pdbx_strand_id
1 'polypeptide(L)'
;NPCLTFVTPTLLAGDRSQAHVVAHEIAHSWSGNLVTNLTWEHFWLNEGFTVFIERKIMHQLYGKSVFDFNAIGGLMELKETVDRLGATHPHTVLMPALEGGVDPDDVFSKVPYEKGFVFLVYLEHMASGRSDADADAANGTEAFAAFLKAHFERSKFGCVTSEGFRASYAEAFPEANEKVDWDTWLTAPGMPP
;
A
#
# COMPACT_ATOMS: atom_id res chain seq x y z
N ASN A 1 9.76 10.96 8.19
CA ASN A 1 10.66 12.10 8.30
C ASN A 1 11.83 11.97 7.31
N PRO A 2 11.96 12.90 6.33
CA PRO A 2 13.01 12.82 5.31
C PRO A 2 14.42 12.84 5.96
N CYS A 3 15.29 11.93 5.51
CA CYS A 3 16.69 11.83 5.89
C CYS A 3 17.00 11.54 7.39
N LEU A 4 15.99 11.56 8.26
CA LEU A 4 16.13 11.24 9.68
C LEU A 4 14.81 10.71 10.23
N THR A 5 14.74 9.41 10.47
CA THR A 5 13.54 8.74 10.99
C THR A 5 13.43 8.92 12.51
N PHE A 6 12.30 9.48 12.96
CA PHE A 6 11.97 9.57 14.39
C PHE A 6 11.12 8.35 14.78
N VAL A 7 11.54 7.68 15.83
CA VAL A 7 10.84 6.51 16.37
C VAL A 7 10.73 6.61 17.89
N THR A 8 9.71 6.00 18.46
CA THR A 8 9.59 5.91 19.93
C THR A 8 10.59 4.89 20.49
N PRO A 9 11.18 5.13 21.66
CA PRO A 9 12.07 4.15 22.33
C PRO A 9 11.42 2.79 22.59
N THR A 10 10.09 2.70 22.63
CA THR A 10 9.35 1.44 22.81
C THR A 10 9.58 0.44 21.68
N LEU A 11 10.03 0.88 20.50
CA LEU A 11 10.42 0.00 19.40
C LEU A 11 11.71 -0.77 19.67
N LEU A 12 12.50 -0.35 20.66
CA LEU A 12 13.76 -1.01 21.06
C LEU A 12 13.48 -2.16 22.04
N ALA A 13 12.67 -3.15 21.61
CA ALA A 13 12.29 -4.29 22.44
C ALA A 13 13.46 -5.23 22.79
N GLY A 14 14.59 -5.10 22.10
CA GLY A 14 15.80 -5.91 22.34
C GLY A 14 15.88 -7.20 21.52
N ASP A 15 14.76 -7.68 20.98
CA ASP A 15 14.63 -8.92 20.19
C ASP A 15 14.36 -8.68 18.70
N ARG A 16 14.37 -7.42 18.26
CA ARG A 16 14.05 -6.98 16.88
C ARG A 16 12.60 -7.28 16.43
N SER A 17 11.69 -7.61 17.33
CA SER A 17 10.28 -7.88 16.99
C SER A 17 9.60 -6.71 16.29
N GLN A 18 10.06 -5.48 16.54
CA GLN A 18 9.55 -4.24 15.95
C GLN A 18 10.35 -3.75 14.73
N ALA A 19 11.22 -4.58 14.14
CA ALA A 19 12.05 -4.16 12.99
C ALA A 19 11.22 -3.77 11.76
N HIS A 20 10.02 -4.34 11.61
CA HIS A 20 9.09 -4.00 10.53
C HIS A 20 8.66 -2.52 10.60
N VAL A 21 8.43 -1.96 11.79
CA VAL A 21 8.08 -0.53 11.94
C VAL A 21 9.24 0.36 11.47
N VAL A 22 10.48 -0.01 11.79
CA VAL A 22 11.65 0.73 11.29
C VAL A 22 11.75 0.65 9.77
N ALA A 23 11.48 -0.54 9.18
CA ALA A 23 11.44 -0.71 7.73
C ALA A 23 10.33 0.14 7.09
N HIS A 24 9.16 0.22 7.73
CA HIS A 24 8.05 1.08 7.34
C HIS A 24 8.49 2.56 7.28
N GLU A 25 9.01 3.07 8.36
CA GLU A 25 9.46 4.48 8.43
C GLU A 25 10.59 4.80 7.43
N ILE A 26 11.48 3.84 7.15
CA ILE A 26 12.50 4.01 6.11
C ILE A 26 11.85 4.05 4.72
N ALA A 27 10.86 3.19 4.46
CA ALA A 27 10.16 3.15 3.18
C ALA A 27 9.42 4.46 2.87
N HIS A 28 8.97 5.18 3.89
CA HIS A 28 8.43 6.53 3.76
C HIS A 28 9.40 7.53 3.13
N SER A 29 10.70 7.25 3.10
CA SER A 29 11.65 8.10 2.37
C SER A 29 11.29 8.23 0.88
N TRP A 30 10.63 7.24 0.31
CA TRP A 30 10.12 7.24 -1.07
C TRP A 30 8.63 7.55 -1.12
N SER A 31 7.78 6.71 -0.51
CA SER A 31 6.32 6.89 -0.50
C SER A 31 5.87 7.71 0.72
N GLY A 32 5.48 8.94 0.48
CA GLY A 32 5.11 9.92 1.49
C GLY A 32 6.04 11.14 1.54
N ASN A 33 7.37 10.94 1.44
CA ASN A 33 8.34 12.05 1.53
C ASN A 33 8.85 12.48 0.15
N LEU A 34 9.45 11.57 -0.64
CA LEU A 34 9.94 11.91 -1.98
C LEU A 34 8.77 12.17 -2.94
N VAL A 35 7.74 11.37 -2.83
CA VAL A 35 6.48 11.47 -3.56
C VAL A 35 5.35 11.44 -2.54
N THR A 36 4.50 12.47 -2.54
CA THR A 36 3.46 12.67 -1.53
C THR A 36 2.07 12.56 -2.18
N ASN A 37 1.06 12.04 -1.48
CA ASN A 37 -0.32 12.12 -1.94
C ASN A 37 -0.79 13.58 -2.03
N LEU A 38 -1.56 13.92 -3.07
CA LEU A 38 -2.03 15.30 -3.29
C LEU A 38 -3.03 15.75 -2.21
N THR A 39 -3.96 14.88 -1.85
CA THR A 39 -4.96 15.10 -0.79
C THR A 39 -5.08 13.85 0.07
N TRP A 40 -5.68 13.96 1.26
CA TRP A 40 -5.90 12.84 2.18
C TRP A 40 -6.78 11.72 1.60
N GLU A 41 -7.58 11.98 0.59
CA GLU A 41 -8.34 10.96 -0.14
C GLU A 41 -7.44 9.94 -0.82
N HIS A 42 -6.23 10.35 -1.20
CA HIS A 42 -5.21 9.51 -1.84
C HIS A 42 -4.18 8.94 -0.84
N PHE A 43 -4.49 8.93 0.46
CA PHE A 43 -3.53 8.55 1.52
C PHE A 43 -2.98 7.12 1.38
N TRP A 44 -3.72 6.22 0.72
CA TRP A 44 -3.24 4.88 0.42
C TRP A 44 -1.98 4.86 -0.48
N LEU A 45 -1.75 5.93 -1.27
CA LEU A 45 -0.53 6.08 -2.08
C LEU A 45 0.72 6.31 -1.20
N ASN A 46 0.54 6.86 -0.01
CA ASN A 46 1.61 6.90 0.98
C ASN A 46 1.68 5.56 1.72
N GLU A 47 0.64 5.18 2.43
CA GLU A 47 0.67 4.10 3.41
C GLU A 47 0.64 2.70 2.79
N GLY A 48 -0.20 2.47 1.80
CA GLY A 48 -0.26 1.18 1.10
C GLY A 48 1.06 0.84 0.39
N PHE A 49 1.68 1.83 -0.25
CA PHE A 49 3.01 1.68 -0.84
C PHE A 49 4.08 1.42 0.22
N THR A 50 4.01 2.13 1.34
CA THR A 50 4.97 1.97 2.42
C THR A 50 4.87 0.57 3.02
N VAL A 51 3.67 0.06 3.30
CA VAL A 51 3.47 -1.33 3.76
C VAL A 51 3.94 -2.35 2.72
N PHE A 52 3.70 -2.09 1.43
CA PHE A 52 4.18 -2.96 0.36
C PHE A 52 5.72 -3.04 0.35
N ILE A 53 6.42 -1.90 0.40
CA ILE A 53 7.88 -1.85 0.42
C ILE A 53 8.42 -2.45 1.72
N GLU A 54 7.84 -2.12 2.88
CA GLU A 54 8.16 -2.70 4.19
C GLU A 54 8.18 -4.23 4.11
N ARG A 55 7.09 -4.85 3.63
CA ARG A 55 6.99 -6.30 3.57
C ARG A 55 7.98 -6.93 2.58
N LYS A 56 8.30 -6.25 1.47
CA LYS A 56 9.39 -6.68 0.57
C LYS A 56 10.76 -6.60 1.25
N ILE A 57 11.03 -5.56 2.06
CA ILE A 57 12.24 -5.46 2.88
C ILE A 57 12.30 -6.61 3.90
N MET A 58 11.21 -6.84 4.62
CA MET A 58 11.13 -7.92 5.62
C MET A 58 11.33 -9.31 4.98
N HIS A 59 10.82 -9.51 3.75
CA HIS A 59 11.09 -10.72 2.97
C HIS A 59 12.59 -10.89 2.69
N GLN A 60 13.28 -9.84 2.26
CA GLN A 60 14.71 -9.90 1.98
C GLN A 60 15.55 -10.17 3.22
N LEU A 61 15.14 -9.65 4.38
CA LEU A 61 15.87 -9.82 5.63
C LEU A 61 15.60 -11.17 6.31
N TYR A 62 14.37 -11.66 6.26
CA TYR A 62 13.91 -12.77 7.10
C TYR A 62 13.22 -13.91 6.34
N GLY A 63 13.05 -13.76 5.03
CA GLY A 63 12.48 -14.77 4.15
C GLY A 63 10.96 -14.72 3.99
N LYS A 64 10.47 -15.60 3.10
CA LYS A 64 9.06 -15.62 2.67
C LYS A 64 8.07 -15.84 3.82
N SER A 65 8.41 -16.68 4.80
CA SER A 65 7.51 -16.98 5.92
C SER A 65 7.17 -15.74 6.74
N VAL A 66 8.10 -14.79 6.89
CA VAL A 66 7.84 -13.51 7.58
C VAL A 66 6.97 -12.60 6.73
N PHE A 67 7.19 -12.55 5.43
CA PHE A 67 6.29 -11.83 4.51
C PHE A 67 4.86 -12.35 4.62
N ASP A 68 4.67 -13.67 4.47
CA ASP A 68 3.35 -14.31 4.51
C ASP A 68 2.65 -14.08 5.86
N PHE A 69 3.39 -14.21 6.96
CA PHE A 69 2.86 -13.96 8.31
C PHE A 69 2.37 -12.52 8.48
N ASN A 70 3.17 -11.55 8.05
CA ASN A 70 2.81 -10.12 8.13
C ASN A 70 1.64 -9.79 7.19
N ALA A 71 1.59 -10.39 5.99
CA ALA A 71 0.49 -10.19 5.04
C ALA A 71 -0.83 -10.74 5.58
N ILE A 72 -0.82 -11.94 6.19
CA ILE A 72 -1.99 -12.55 6.83
C ILE A 72 -2.43 -11.69 8.05
N GLY A 73 -1.48 -11.26 8.88
CA GLY A 73 -1.76 -10.40 10.03
C GLY A 73 -2.45 -9.09 9.61
N GLY A 74 -1.93 -8.42 8.59
CA GLY A 74 -2.54 -7.20 8.05
C GLY A 74 -3.94 -7.41 7.47
N LEU A 75 -4.17 -8.54 6.78
CA LEU A 75 -5.51 -8.88 6.29
C LEU A 75 -6.50 -9.09 7.44
N MET A 76 -6.06 -9.66 8.57
CA MET A 76 -6.87 -9.80 9.78
C MET A 76 -7.19 -8.44 10.41
N GLU A 77 -6.19 -7.53 10.52
CA GLU A 77 -6.40 -6.15 11.02
C GLU A 77 -7.37 -5.36 10.12
N LEU A 78 -7.27 -5.54 8.80
CA LEU A 78 -8.23 -4.95 7.85
C LEU A 78 -9.63 -5.49 8.10
N LYS A 79 -9.77 -6.82 8.25
CA LYS A 79 -11.06 -7.44 8.52
C LYS A 79 -11.67 -6.94 9.83
N GLU A 80 -10.91 -6.87 10.91
CA GLU A 80 -11.37 -6.32 12.18
C GLU A 80 -11.82 -4.86 12.04
N THR A 81 -11.11 -4.06 11.24
CA THR A 81 -11.49 -2.66 10.96
C THR A 81 -12.81 -2.59 10.19
N VAL A 82 -12.97 -3.41 9.15
CA VAL A 82 -14.21 -3.48 8.36
C VAL A 82 -15.38 -4.00 9.19
N ASP A 83 -15.18 -5.03 10.01
CA ASP A 83 -16.22 -5.57 10.90
C ASP A 83 -16.68 -4.52 11.92
N ARG A 84 -15.73 -3.74 12.49
CA ARG A 84 -16.01 -2.67 13.47
C ARG A 84 -16.77 -1.49 12.85
N LEU A 85 -16.40 -1.06 11.65
CA LEU A 85 -17.04 0.07 10.97
C LEU A 85 -18.34 -0.33 10.28
N GLY A 86 -18.45 -1.56 9.81
CA GLY A 86 -19.50 -2.08 8.96
C GLY A 86 -19.04 -2.18 7.50
N ALA A 87 -19.34 -3.31 6.85
CA ALA A 87 -18.85 -3.63 5.50
C ALA A 87 -19.31 -2.64 4.40
N THR A 88 -20.35 -1.87 4.67
CA THR A 88 -20.86 -0.85 3.73
C THR A 88 -20.49 0.59 4.14
N HIS A 89 -19.68 0.73 5.19
CA HIS A 89 -19.31 2.05 5.71
C HIS A 89 -18.41 2.80 4.71
N PRO A 90 -18.66 4.09 4.43
CA PRO A 90 -17.90 4.86 3.43
C PRO A 90 -16.41 5.00 3.75
N HIS A 91 -16.00 4.86 5.02
CA HIS A 91 -14.59 4.91 5.42
C HIS A 91 -13.87 3.55 5.28
N THR A 92 -14.51 2.54 4.69
CA THR A 92 -13.86 1.27 4.32
C THR A 92 -13.46 1.20 2.84
N VAL A 93 -13.67 2.29 2.09
CA VAL A 93 -13.17 2.45 0.73
C VAL A 93 -11.69 2.86 0.75
N LEU A 94 -10.96 2.54 -0.30
CA LEU A 94 -9.54 2.88 -0.39
C LEU A 94 -9.33 4.38 -0.66
N MET A 95 -10.27 5.00 -1.39
CA MET A 95 -10.27 6.43 -1.70
C MET A 95 -11.57 7.05 -1.15
N PRO A 96 -11.60 7.44 0.14
CA PRO A 96 -12.79 8.03 0.76
C PRO A 96 -13.04 9.45 0.24
N ALA A 97 -14.30 9.82 0.07
CA ALA A 97 -14.66 11.22 -0.16
C ALA A 97 -14.57 12.01 1.16
N LEU A 98 -13.73 13.03 1.19
CA LEU A 98 -13.52 13.90 2.36
C LEU A 98 -14.14 15.30 2.17
N GLU A 99 -15.16 15.38 1.33
CA GLU A 99 -15.92 16.62 1.11
C GLU A 99 -16.79 16.99 2.31
N GLY A 100 -17.20 18.26 2.36
CA GLY A 100 -18.17 18.71 3.38
C GLY A 100 -17.62 18.92 4.77
N GLY A 101 -16.30 19.02 4.95
CA GLY A 101 -15.66 19.29 6.23
C GLY A 101 -15.43 18.04 7.08
N VAL A 102 -15.35 16.86 6.46
CA VAL A 102 -14.92 15.62 7.14
C VAL A 102 -13.48 15.81 7.59
N ASP A 103 -13.22 15.60 8.89
CA ASP A 103 -11.87 15.62 9.42
C ASP A 103 -11.13 14.35 8.97
N PRO A 104 -9.96 14.45 8.30
CA PRO A 104 -9.17 13.29 7.93
C PRO A 104 -8.81 12.37 9.11
N ASP A 105 -8.65 12.91 10.31
CA ASP A 105 -8.35 12.12 11.52
C ASP A 105 -9.52 11.20 11.91
N ASP A 106 -10.77 11.59 11.64
CA ASP A 106 -11.94 10.75 11.88
C ASP A 106 -12.04 9.54 10.92
N VAL A 107 -11.34 9.62 9.79
CA VAL A 107 -11.29 8.58 8.75
C VAL A 107 -10.08 7.67 8.90
N PHE A 108 -9.14 8.04 9.78
CA PHE A 108 -7.91 7.29 10.01
C PHE A 108 -8.19 5.85 10.46
N SER A 109 -7.66 4.88 9.75
CA SER A 109 -7.86 3.45 10.01
C SER A 109 -6.79 2.59 9.35
N LYS A 110 -6.89 1.26 9.47
CA LYS A 110 -6.00 0.31 8.77
C LYS A 110 -6.31 0.17 7.27
N VAL A 111 -7.39 0.76 6.78
CA VAL A 111 -7.82 0.61 5.37
C VAL A 111 -6.76 1.11 4.38
N PRO A 112 -6.25 2.34 4.42
CA PRO A 112 -5.24 2.80 3.46
C PRO A 112 -3.96 1.97 3.49
N TYR A 113 -3.58 1.42 4.63
CA TYR A 113 -2.42 0.55 4.83
C TYR A 113 -2.63 -0.82 4.19
N GLU A 114 -3.60 -1.57 4.70
CA GLU A 114 -3.74 -2.99 4.42
C GLU A 114 -4.50 -3.26 3.12
N LYS A 115 -5.60 -2.54 2.87
CA LYS A 115 -6.31 -2.64 1.58
C LYS A 115 -5.44 -2.11 0.45
N GLY A 116 -4.64 -1.04 0.70
CA GLY A 116 -3.65 -0.51 -0.23
C GLY A 116 -2.55 -1.52 -0.54
N PHE A 117 -2.01 -2.20 0.48
CA PHE A 117 -1.04 -3.28 0.29
C PHE A 117 -1.60 -4.41 -0.59
N VAL A 118 -2.81 -4.92 -0.26
CA VAL A 118 -3.45 -6.00 -1.04
C VAL A 118 -3.67 -5.57 -2.49
N PHE A 119 -4.07 -4.32 -2.71
CA PHE A 119 -4.25 -3.80 -4.06
C PHE A 119 -2.93 -3.75 -4.84
N LEU A 120 -1.83 -3.34 -4.22
CA LEU A 120 -0.51 -3.33 -4.87
C LEU A 120 -0.01 -4.75 -5.20
N VAL A 121 -0.25 -5.73 -4.31
CA VAL A 121 0.04 -7.14 -4.58
C VAL A 121 -0.79 -7.64 -5.76
N TYR A 122 -2.07 -7.29 -5.82
CA TYR A 122 -2.94 -7.63 -6.95
C TYR A 122 -2.44 -6.99 -8.26
N LEU A 123 -2.07 -5.71 -8.25
CA LEU A 123 -1.53 -5.02 -9.42
C LEU A 123 -0.21 -5.64 -9.90
N GLU A 124 0.68 -6.02 -8.97
CA GLU A 124 1.92 -6.72 -9.28
C GLU A 124 1.65 -8.09 -9.94
N HIS A 125 0.67 -8.84 -9.41
CA HIS A 125 0.24 -10.11 -9.98
C HIS A 125 -0.30 -9.93 -11.39
N MET A 126 -1.22 -8.98 -11.60
CA MET A 126 -1.78 -8.68 -12.92
C MET A 126 -0.70 -8.28 -13.93
N ALA A 127 0.26 -7.43 -13.53
CA ALA A 127 1.39 -7.02 -14.36
C ALA A 127 2.33 -8.19 -14.71
N SER A 128 2.38 -9.24 -13.90
CA SER A 128 3.23 -10.40 -14.14
C SER A 128 2.76 -11.31 -15.28
N GLY A 129 1.45 -11.27 -15.61
CA GLY A 129 0.82 -12.19 -16.54
C GLY A 129 0.82 -13.65 -16.08
N ARG A 130 1.19 -13.91 -14.82
CA ARG A 130 1.21 -15.28 -14.24
C ARG A 130 -0.20 -15.75 -13.90
N SER A 131 -0.38 -17.07 -13.86
CA SER A 131 -1.61 -17.65 -13.34
C SER A 131 -1.70 -17.50 -11.82
N ASP A 132 -2.91 -17.57 -11.25
CA ASP A 132 -3.11 -17.51 -9.79
C ASP A 132 -2.35 -18.62 -9.06
N ALA A 133 -2.16 -19.77 -9.69
CA ALA A 133 -1.41 -20.90 -9.14
C ALA A 133 0.11 -20.60 -9.02
N ASP A 134 0.63 -19.65 -9.82
CA ASP A 134 2.04 -19.26 -9.85
C ASP A 134 2.27 -17.92 -9.12
N ALA A 135 1.26 -17.40 -8.43
CA ALA A 135 1.37 -16.14 -7.71
C ALA A 135 2.36 -16.25 -6.56
N ASP A 136 3.33 -15.36 -6.52
CA ASP A 136 4.30 -15.23 -5.43
C ASP A 136 4.45 -13.77 -5.03
N ALA A 137 3.57 -13.33 -4.14
CA ALA A 137 3.56 -11.96 -3.66
C ALA A 137 4.84 -11.55 -2.93
N ALA A 138 5.55 -12.50 -2.32
CA ALA A 138 6.78 -12.20 -1.59
C ALA A 138 7.92 -11.82 -2.52
N ASN A 139 8.16 -12.61 -3.57
CA ASN A 139 9.23 -12.33 -4.53
C ASN A 139 8.86 -11.22 -5.51
N GLY A 140 7.59 -11.15 -5.90
CA GLY A 140 7.11 -10.16 -6.86
C GLY A 140 7.72 -10.35 -8.26
N THR A 141 7.82 -9.25 -9.02
CA THR A 141 8.41 -9.26 -10.36
C THR A 141 9.40 -8.12 -10.55
N GLU A 142 10.47 -8.38 -11.32
CA GLU A 142 11.44 -7.34 -11.71
C GLU A 142 10.75 -6.20 -12.49
N ALA A 143 9.77 -6.53 -13.34
CA ALA A 143 9.04 -5.55 -14.14
C ALA A 143 8.26 -4.57 -13.26
N PHE A 144 7.57 -5.07 -12.22
CA PHE A 144 6.82 -4.21 -11.30
C PHE A 144 7.75 -3.38 -10.41
N ALA A 145 8.87 -3.95 -9.96
CA ALA A 145 9.88 -3.21 -9.21
C ALA A 145 10.49 -2.09 -10.06
N ALA A 146 10.79 -2.34 -11.33
CA ALA A 146 11.28 -1.33 -12.28
C ALA A 146 10.24 -0.24 -12.54
N PHE A 147 8.96 -0.62 -12.67
CA PHE A 147 7.85 0.33 -12.78
C PHE A 147 7.75 1.24 -11.55
N LEU A 148 7.77 0.69 -10.34
CA LEU A 148 7.72 1.49 -9.10
C LEU A 148 8.90 2.47 -9.01
N LYS A 149 10.11 2.01 -9.35
CA LYS A 149 11.28 2.89 -9.40
C LYS A 149 11.08 4.04 -10.39
N ALA A 150 10.58 3.76 -11.59
CA ALA A 150 10.31 4.77 -12.61
C ALA A 150 9.20 5.74 -12.16
N HIS A 151 8.15 5.23 -11.48
CA HIS A 151 7.08 6.04 -10.91
C HIS A 151 7.62 7.04 -9.87
N PHE A 152 8.44 6.59 -8.91
CA PHE A 152 9.06 7.47 -7.92
C PHE A 152 10.01 8.48 -8.56
N GLU A 153 10.84 8.08 -9.51
CA GLU A 153 11.76 8.98 -10.21
C GLU A 153 11.03 10.08 -11.00
N ARG A 154 9.93 9.73 -11.66
CA ARG A 154 9.12 10.68 -12.43
C ARG A 154 8.36 11.67 -11.53
N SER A 155 7.91 11.20 -10.38
CA SER A 155 7.05 11.96 -9.46
C SER A 155 7.81 12.64 -8.32
N LYS A 156 9.14 12.47 -8.25
CA LYS A 156 9.96 12.96 -7.14
C LYS A 156 9.78 14.47 -6.92
N PHE A 157 9.74 14.83 -5.64
CA PHE A 157 9.51 16.20 -5.15
C PHE A 157 8.14 16.78 -5.56
N GLY A 158 7.19 15.93 -5.92
CA GLY A 158 5.83 16.30 -6.31
C GLY A 158 4.77 15.53 -5.56
N CYS A 159 3.52 15.81 -5.94
CA CYS A 159 2.35 15.12 -5.42
C CYS A 159 1.72 14.23 -6.48
N VAL A 160 1.08 13.14 -6.04
CA VAL A 160 0.39 12.17 -6.89
C VAL A 160 -1.05 11.96 -6.46
N THR A 161 -1.90 11.56 -7.41
CA THR A 161 -3.28 11.13 -7.19
C THR A 161 -3.45 9.68 -7.61
N SER A 162 -4.56 9.06 -7.20
CA SER A 162 -4.93 7.70 -7.61
C SER A 162 -5.07 7.60 -9.14
N GLU A 163 -5.64 8.62 -9.78
CA GLU A 163 -5.79 8.70 -11.24
C GLU A 163 -4.42 8.82 -11.93
N GLY A 164 -3.51 9.63 -11.38
CA GLY A 164 -2.15 9.78 -11.89
C GLY A 164 -1.35 8.48 -11.78
N PHE A 165 -1.52 7.75 -10.68
CA PHE A 165 -0.92 6.42 -10.53
C PHE A 165 -1.52 5.41 -11.51
N ARG A 166 -2.87 5.36 -11.65
CA ARG A 166 -3.56 4.52 -12.65
C ARG A 166 -3.05 4.79 -14.06
N ALA A 167 -2.90 6.06 -14.45
CA ALA A 167 -2.38 6.43 -15.76
C ALA A 167 -0.95 5.91 -15.97
N SER A 168 -0.09 6.03 -14.95
CA SER A 168 1.28 5.49 -14.99
C SER A 168 1.31 3.97 -15.11
N TYR A 169 0.41 3.28 -14.41
CA TYR A 169 0.27 1.81 -14.50
C TYR A 169 -0.23 1.38 -15.88
N ALA A 170 -1.24 2.07 -16.43
CA ALA A 170 -1.78 1.80 -17.75
C ALA A 170 -0.74 1.98 -18.87
N GLU A 171 0.14 2.98 -18.74
CA GLU A 171 1.27 3.19 -19.66
C GLU A 171 2.27 2.03 -19.61
N ALA A 172 2.59 1.54 -18.42
CA ALA A 172 3.57 0.47 -18.23
C ALA A 172 3.02 -0.93 -18.54
N PHE A 173 1.74 -1.18 -18.22
CA PHE A 173 1.10 -2.49 -18.28
C PHE A 173 -0.31 -2.40 -18.92
N PRO A 174 -0.42 -2.04 -20.21
CA PRO A 174 -1.72 -1.78 -20.84
C PRO A 174 -2.68 -2.99 -20.80
N GLU A 175 -2.19 -4.20 -21.10
CA GLU A 175 -3.02 -5.42 -21.08
C GLU A 175 -3.48 -5.82 -19.66
N ALA A 176 -2.65 -5.58 -18.65
CA ALA A 176 -3.01 -5.81 -17.25
C ALA A 176 -4.04 -4.77 -16.79
N ASN A 177 -3.83 -3.49 -17.18
CA ASN A 177 -4.73 -2.40 -16.80
C ASN A 177 -6.16 -2.61 -17.30
N GLU A 178 -6.36 -3.20 -18.50
CA GLU A 178 -7.69 -3.51 -19.04
C GLU A 178 -8.47 -4.53 -18.18
N LYS A 179 -7.78 -5.35 -17.41
CA LYS A 179 -8.35 -6.39 -16.55
C LYS A 179 -8.60 -5.93 -15.11
N VAL A 180 -8.07 -4.77 -14.72
CA VAL A 180 -8.21 -4.22 -13.36
C VAL A 180 -9.49 -3.41 -13.26
N ASP A 181 -10.40 -3.80 -12.38
CA ASP A 181 -11.54 -2.99 -12.00
C ASP A 181 -11.13 -1.94 -10.96
N TRP A 182 -10.51 -0.86 -11.46
CA TRP A 182 -10.03 0.24 -10.63
C TRP A 182 -11.12 0.89 -9.78
N ASP A 183 -12.31 1.01 -10.33
CA ASP A 183 -13.42 1.69 -9.65
C ASP A 183 -13.86 0.87 -8.43
N THR A 184 -14.03 -0.44 -8.58
CA THR A 184 -14.32 -1.33 -7.44
C THR A 184 -13.20 -1.31 -6.41
N TRP A 185 -11.92 -1.39 -6.83
CA TRP A 185 -10.81 -1.34 -5.87
C TRP A 185 -10.74 -0.05 -5.06
N LEU A 186 -10.95 1.10 -5.71
CA LEU A 186 -10.79 2.41 -5.07
C LEU A 186 -12.03 2.84 -4.28
N THR A 187 -13.24 2.51 -4.76
CA THR A 187 -14.48 3.11 -4.23
C THR A 187 -15.47 2.14 -3.62
N ALA A 188 -15.33 0.81 -3.83
CA ALA A 188 -16.20 -0.14 -3.17
C ALA A 188 -15.84 -0.28 -1.68
N PRO A 189 -16.84 -0.19 -0.77
CA PRO A 189 -16.61 -0.38 0.65
C PRO A 189 -16.38 -1.85 0.99
N GLY A 190 -15.86 -2.07 2.20
CA GLY A 190 -15.64 -3.41 2.74
C GLY A 190 -14.26 -3.98 2.43
N MET A 191 -14.17 -5.31 2.47
CA MET A 191 -12.96 -6.06 2.14
C MET A 191 -12.58 -5.90 0.66
N PRO A 192 -11.32 -6.17 0.27
CA PRO A 192 -10.92 -6.26 -1.13
C PRO A 192 -11.81 -7.20 -1.95
N PRO A 193 -12.05 -6.88 -3.24
CA PRO A 193 -12.88 -7.71 -4.12
C PRO A 193 -12.24 -9.07 -4.44
#